data_3cb75cef8256419d04ac601c86db07b7
#
_entry.id   3cb75cef8256419d04ac601c86db07b7
#
_cell.length_a   1.000
_cell.length_b   1.000
_cell.length_c   1.000
_cell.angle_alpha   90.00
_cell.angle_beta   90.00
_cell.angle_gamma   90.00
#
_symmetry.space_group_name_H-M   'P 1'
#
loop_
_entity.id
_entity.type
_entity.pdbx_description
1 polymer ?
#
loop_
_entity_poly.entity_id
_entity_poly.type
_entity_poly.pdbx_seq_one_letter_code
_entity_poly.pdbx_strand_id
1 'polypeptide(L)'
;LLASFALVGGFSSPVLLSTGQNHEVALFCYVALLDLAILTIAIFKPWRRLLWGSFAGTIILYLGWYSEYYSRDQRALTVAFASLFAAIFAVIPLAATGAQSTRFAGHSTTLTLLPVFNAAAFFLALYVMYGEDKTTLTWYALALAAVYLGLGSAVKKRLTSEDANFVNLLHVAIAIAFITIAIPLKLDAQWITIGWLVESGMLLWLSVKARADFLRYFAAFALTLGIARLLFYDQIRVDMLVFNMRFATYAVAIAILGGIAVLGKRHAAQAETIFLEVAVVGVNVLALIALTLEASDYFDRQTPSRASLAAAYAQMNLARDFSYSAIWLVYGAVLMVVGFRRRSAFVRWQSLILIAFTICKVFLYDVSQLGGSYRIVSFIALGAVLLGISFIYQRDWLGLSPHSPQKAEQGTQG
;
A
#
# COMPACT_ATOMS: atom_id res chain seq x y z
N LEU A 1 -41.12 -0.70 15.36
CA LEU A 1 -41.23 0.41 16.33
C LEU A 1 -41.05 -0.09 17.76
N LEU A 2 -41.92 -1.00 18.31
CA LEU A 2 -41.83 -1.50 19.69
C LEU A 2 -40.44 -2.07 20.05
N ALA A 3 -39.85 -2.88 19.17
CA ALA A 3 -38.51 -3.44 19.39
C ALA A 3 -37.42 -2.37 19.46
N SER A 4 -37.55 -1.28 18.70
CA SER A 4 -36.59 -0.16 18.76
C SER A 4 -36.73 0.63 20.08
N PHE A 5 -37.96 0.81 20.60
CA PHE A 5 -38.17 1.42 21.91
C PHE A 5 -37.65 0.52 23.05
N ALA A 6 -37.85 -0.80 22.96
CA ALA A 6 -37.33 -1.75 23.93
C ALA A 6 -35.77 -1.72 23.93
N LEU A 7 -35.16 -1.62 22.78
CA LEU A 7 -33.69 -1.48 22.63
C LEU A 7 -33.20 -0.20 23.32
N VAL A 8 -33.77 0.96 22.97
CA VAL A 8 -33.40 2.24 23.59
C VAL A 8 -33.61 2.20 25.11
N GLY A 9 -34.74 1.67 25.60
CA GLY A 9 -34.99 1.50 27.03
C GLY A 9 -33.94 0.61 27.69
N GLY A 10 -33.62 -0.55 27.09
CA GLY A 10 -32.61 -1.47 27.60
C GLY A 10 -31.23 -0.82 27.73
N PHE A 11 -30.74 -0.14 26.71
CA PHE A 11 -29.43 0.54 26.76
C PHE A 11 -29.41 1.83 27.60
N SER A 12 -30.56 2.47 27.81
CA SER A 12 -30.68 3.63 28.70
C SER A 12 -30.75 3.25 30.17
N SER A 13 -31.23 2.03 30.50
CA SER A 13 -31.44 1.58 31.90
C SER A 13 -30.19 1.69 32.77
N PRO A 14 -28.95 1.27 32.33
CA PRO A 14 -27.76 1.40 33.16
C PRO A 14 -27.43 2.85 33.49
N VAL A 15 -27.67 3.77 32.55
CA VAL A 15 -27.39 5.20 32.72
C VAL A 15 -28.40 5.81 33.72
N LEU A 16 -29.68 5.47 33.57
CA LEU A 16 -30.75 5.99 34.42
C LEU A 16 -30.70 5.46 35.87
N LEU A 17 -30.17 4.22 36.03
CA LEU A 17 -30.02 3.56 37.31
C LEU A 17 -28.63 3.69 37.93
N SER A 18 -27.76 4.47 37.29
CA SER A 18 -26.37 4.66 37.74
C SER A 18 -26.34 5.27 39.15
N THR A 19 -25.59 4.65 40.04
CA THR A 19 -25.31 5.12 41.41
C THR A 19 -24.03 5.94 41.50
N GLY A 20 -23.32 6.16 40.37
CA GLY A 20 -22.02 6.81 40.33
C GLY A 20 -20.86 5.94 40.83
N GLN A 21 -21.10 4.65 41.08
CA GLN A 21 -20.08 3.69 41.49
C GLN A 21 -19.61 2.83 40.34
N ASN A 22 -18.34 2.42 40.35
CA ASN A 22 -17.79 1.55 39.33
C ASN A 22 -18.26 0.11 39.51
N HIS A 23 -19.15 -0.34 38.62
CA HIS A 23 -19.67 -1.71 38.56
C HIS A 23 -19.41 -2.31 37.17
N GLU A 24 -18.14 -2.36 36.71
CA GLU A 24 -17.73 -2.81 35.38
C GLU A 24 -18.35 -4.15 34.98
N VAL A 25 -18.19 -5.17 35.83
CA VAL A 25 -18.67 -6.54 35.54
C VAL A 25 -20.19 -6.57 35.40
N ALA A 26 -20.93 -5.93 36.28
CA ALA A 26 -22.38 -5.93 36.22
C ALA A 26 -22.90 -5.21 34.96
N LEU A 27 -22.33 -4.06 34.65
CA LEU A 27 -22.67 -3.28 33.46
C LEU A 27 -22.40 -4.08 32.18
N PHE A 28 -21.19 -4.60 32.04
CA PHE A 28 -20.79 -5.25 30.77
C PHE A 28 -21.41 -6.64 30.60
N CYS A 29 -21.70 -7.39 31.70
CA CYS A 29 -22.52 -8.60 31.64
C CYS A 29 -23.95 -8.28 31.18
N TYR A 30 -24.53 -7.21 31.68
CA TYR A 30 -25.88 -6.77 31.27
C TYR A 30 -25.88 -6.41 29.76
N VAL A 31 -24.90 -5.63 29.29
CA VAL A 31 -24.77 -5.26 27.87
C VAL A 31 -24.57 -6.51 27.01
N ALA A 32 -23.70 -7.44 27.41
CA ALA A 32 -23.47 -8.69 26.67
C ALA A 32 -24.76 -9.53 26.55
N LEU A 33 -25.57 -9.61 27.61
CA LEU A 33 -26.87 -10.31 27.57
C LEU A 33 -27.84 -9.62 26.59
N LEU A 34 -27.89 -8.27 26.57
CA LEU A 34 -28.72 -7.54 25.61
C LEU A 34 -28.25 -7.80 24.16
N ASP A 35 -26.96 -7.75 23.90
CA ASP A 35 -26.38 -7.99 22.57
C ASP A 35 -26.68 -9.41 22.10
N LEU A 36 -26.53 -10.41 22.97
CA LEU A 36 -26.86 -11.81 22.67
C LEU A 36 -28.35 -12.00 22.41
N ALA A 37 -29.24 -11.36 23.19
CA ALA A 37 -30.67 -11.39 22.95
C ALA A 37 -31.04 -10.78 21.60
N ILE A 38 -30.46 -9.64 21.26
CA ILE A 38 -30.70 -8.97 19.97
C ILE A 38 -30.14 -9.81 18.81
N LEU A 39 -28.94 -10.40 18.96
CA LEU A 39 -28.37 -11.32 17.97
C LEU A 39 -29.31 -12.52 17.75
N THR A 40 -29.83 -13.11 18.82
CA THR A 40 -30.78 -14.22 18.74
C THR A 40 -32.04 -13.80 17.98
N ILE A 41 -32.63 -12.65 18.32
CA ILE A 41 -33.78 -12.12 17.60
C ILE A 41 -33.47 -11.89 16.11
N ALA A 42 -32.30 -11.35 15.81
CA ALA A 42 -31.87 -11.05 14.42
C ALA A 42 -31.66 -12.31 13.57
N ILE A 43 -31.39 -13.48 14.21
CA ILE A 43 -31.33 -14.77 13.51
C ILE A 43 -32.72 -15.18 13.01
N PHE A 44 -33.79 -14.98 13.84
CA PHE A 44 -35.14 -15.40 13.51
C PHE A 44 -35.98 -14.34 12.77
N LYS A 45 -35.62 -13.05 12.91
CA LYS A 45 -36.31 -11.91 12.30
C LYS A 45 -35.36 -11.02 11.52
N PRO A 46 -35.72 -10.53 10.32
CA PRO A 46 -34.84 -9.71 9.50
C PRO A 46 -34.71 -8.25 10.02
N TRP A 47 -34.59 -8.06 11.32
CA TRP A 47 -34.57 -6.75 11.97
C TRP A 47 -33.14 -6.19 12.07
N ARG A 48 -32.47 -6.04 10.92
CA ARG A 48 -31.07 -5.61 10.82
C ARG A 48 -30.76 -4.27 11.50
N ARG A 49 -31.75 -3.37 11.58
CA ARG A 49 -31.60 -2.06 12.26
C ARG A 49 -31.32 -2.21 13.75
N LEU A 50 -31.81 -3.28 14.38
CA LEU A 50 -31.54 -3.54 15.78
C LEU A 50 -30.10 -3.90 16.06
N LEU A 51 -29.42 -4.56 15.13
CA LEU A 51 -27.99 -4.87 15.23
C LEU A 51 -27.13 -3.61 15.28
N TRP A 52 -27.46 -2.62 14.44
CA TRP A 52 -26.78 -1.32 14.46
C TRP A 52 -27.06 -0.55 15.75
N GLY A 53 -28.29 -0.59 16.23
CA GLY A 53 -28.67 0.04 17.49
C GLY A 53 -27.98 -0.61 18.68
N SER A 54 -27.89 -1.96 18.71
CA SER A 54 -27.15 -2.72 19.72
C SER A 54 -25.66 -2.36 19.69
N PHE A 55 -25.03 -2.42 18.52
CA PHE A 55 -23.63 -2.05 18.35
C PHE A 55 -23.33 -0.63 18.82
N ALA A 56 -24.17 0.34 18.41
CA ALA A 56 -24.02 1.74 18.84
C ALA A 56 -24.21 1.89 20.36
N GLY A 57 -25.23 1.22 20.94
CA GLY A 57 -25.48 1.22 22.38
C GLY A 57 -24.32 0.65 23.17
N THR A 58 -23.76 -0.47 22.73
CA THR A 58 -22.58 -1.10 23.34
C THR A 58 -21.37 -0.17 23.30
N ILE A 59 -21.09 0.46 22.15
CA ILE A 59 -19.99 1.42 22.05
C ILE A 59 -20.22 2.63 22.97
N ILE A 60 -21.43 3.19 23.00
CA ILE A 60 -21.74 4.36 23.84
C ILE A 60 -21.54 4.02 25.32
N LEU A 61 -22.08 2.89 25.79
CA LEU A 61 -21.93 2.49 27.19
C LEU A 61 -20.48 2.13 27.54
N TYR A 62 -19.76 1.46 26.61
CA TYR A 62 -18.34 1.16 26.79
C TYR A 62 -17.50 2.43 26.89
N LEU A 63 -17.67 3.38 25.98
CA LEU A 63 -16.94 4.65 25.99
C LEU A 63 -17.31 5.51 27.21
N GLY A 64 -18.59 5.56 27.57
CA GLY A 64 -19.04 6.27 28.78
C GLY A 64 -18.40 5.72 30.04
N TRP A 65 -18.41 4.40 30.19
CA TRP A 65 -17.75 3.75 31.33
C TRP A 65 -16.22 3.96 31.27
N TYR A 66 -15.61 3.81 30.09
CA TYR A 66 -14.18 3.95 29.91
C TYR A 66 -13.68 5.35 30.28
N SER A 67 -14.40 6.39 29.89
CA SER A 67 -14.00 7.77 30.15
C SER A 67 -14.05 8.16 31.63
N GLU A 68 -14.94 7.50 32.42
CA GLU A 68 -15.17 7.87 33.83
C GLU A 68 -14.44 6.96 34.81
N TYR A 69 -14.38 5.65 34.52
CA TYR A 69 -13.98 4.64 35.51
C TYR A 69 -12.73 3.84 35.14
N TYR A 70 -12.22 3.94 33.90
CA TYR A 70 -11.10 3.10 33.48
C TYR A 70 -9.83 3.40 34.27
N SER A 71 -9.18 2.33 34.77
CA SER A 71 -7.84 2.37 35.36
C SER A 71 -6.95 1.27 34.75
N ARG A 72 -5.63 1.49 34.80
CA ARG A 72 -4.67 0.51 34.23
C ARG A 72 -4.73 -0.86 34.91
N ASP A 73 -5.15 -0.93 36.17
CA ASP A 73 -5.29 -2.19 36.91
C ASP A 73 -6.43 -3.06 36.41
N GLN A 74 -7.46 -2.44 35.83
CA GLN A 74 -8.63 -3.12 35.28
C GLN A 74 -8.46 -3.53 33.82
N ARG A 75 -7.31 -3.17 33.19
CA ARG A 75 -7.08 -3.37 31.76
C ARG A 75 -7.40 -4.78 31.25
N ALA A 76 -6.98 -5.82 31.99
CA ALA A 76 -7.21 -7.20 31.57
C ALA A 76 -8.70 -7.54 31.49
N LEU A 77 -9.50 -7.07 32.45
CA LEU A 77 -10.96 -7.29 32.50
C LEU A 77 -11.65 -6.49 31.39
N THR A 78 -11.28 -5.23 31.24
CA THR A 78 -11.83 -4.35 30.19
C THR A 78 -11.56 -4.90 28.79
N VAL A 79 -10.34 -5.42 28.53
CA VAL A 79 -9.99 -6.11 27.26
C VAL A 79 -10.79 -7.39 27.08
N ALA A 80 -11.03 -8.16 28.16
CA ALA A 80 -11.84 -9.38 28.08
C ALA A 80 -13.28 -9.05 27.63
N PHE A 81 -13.90 -8.01 28.21
CA PHE A 81 -15.24 -7.57 27.80
C PHE A 81 -15.24 -6.97 26.38
N ALA A 82 -14.27 -6.14 26.02
CA ALA A 82 -14.13 -5.66 24.65
C ALA A 82 -14.01 -6.82 23.65
N SER A 83 -13.23 -7.87 24.00
CA SER A 83 -13.09 -9.07 23.17
C SER A 83 -14.40 -9.86 23.07
N LEU A 84 -15.17 -9.94 24.17
CA LEU A 84 -16.49 -10.57 24.18
C LEU A 84 -17.47 -9.84 23.26
N PHE A 85 -17.55 -8.52 23.35
CA PHE A 85 -18.40 -7.71 22.46
C PHE A 85 -17.97 -7.87 21.00
N ALA A 86 -16.65 -7.77 20.73
CA ALA A 86 -16.13 -7.97 19.39
C ALA A 86 -16.49 -9.37 18.83
N ALA A 87 -16.43 -10.42 19.65
CA ALA A 87 -16.79 -11.76 19.25
C ALA A 87 -18.29 -11.90 18.95
N ILE A 88 -19.18 -11.31 19.78
CA ILE A 88 -20.63 -11.32 19.55
C ILE A 88 -20.96 -10.70 18.18
N PHE A 89 -20.39 -9.53 17.86
CA PHE A 89 -20.66 -8.87 16.59
C PHE A 89 -19.92 -9.52 15.40
N ALA A 90 -18.77 -10.14 15.61
CA ALA A 90 -18.03 -10.85 14.57
C ALA A 90 -18.74 -12.12 14.07
N VAL A 91 -19.54 -12.78 14.92
CA VAL A 91 -20.28 -14.00 14.58
C VAL A 91 -21.56 -13.71 13.77
N ILE A 92 -22.01 -12.45 13.69
CA ILE A 92 -23.26 -12.08 12.99
C ILE A 92 -23.34 -12.61 11.56
N PRO A 93 -22.30 -12.52 10.69
CA PRO A 93 -22.38 -13.09 9.36
C PRO A 93 -22.57 -14.61 9.34
N LEU A 94 -21.96 -15.34 10.30
CA LEU A 94 -22.14 -16.78 10.45
C LEU A 94 -23.55 -17.13 10.98
N ALA A 95 -24.05 -16.38 11.95
CA ALA A 95 -25.39 -16.56 12.49
C ALA A 95 -26.47 -16.31 11.43
N ALA A 96 -26.27 -15.27 10.61
CA ALA A 96 -27.18 -14.95 9.51
C ALA A 96 -27.24 -16.06 8.43
N THR A 97 -26.20 -16.88 8.30
CA THR A 97 -26.13 -17.99 7.33
C THR A 97 -26.89 -19.23 7.76
N GLY A 98 -27.12 -19.40 9.06
CA GLY A 98 -27.85 -20.54 9.64
C GLY A 98 -29.38 -20.45 9.50
N ALA A 99 -29.92 -19.25 9.33
CA ALA A 99 -31.36 -19.01 9.21
C ALA A 99 -31.79 -18.88 7.74
N GLN A 100 -32.23 -19.98 7.14
CA GLN A 100 -32.83 -20.10 5.79
C GLN A 100 -32.46 -18.99 4.78
N SER A 101 -31.61 -19.33 3.84
CA SER A 101 -30.88 -18.47 2.86
C SER A 101 -31.73 -17.56 1.96
N THR A 102 -33.05 -17.76 1.87
CA THR A 102 -33.93 -17.00 0.96
C THR A 102 -34.29 -15.58 1.46
N ARG A 103 -34.06 -15.27 2.75
CA ARG A 103 -34.43 -13.96 3.35
C ARG A 103 -33.26 -12.95 3.39
N PHE A 104 -32.06 -13.39 3.12
CA PHE A 104 -30.85 -12.55 3.05
C PHE A 104 -30.42 -12.24 1.62
N ALA A 105 -31.26 -12.53 0.62
CA ALA A 105 -30.98 -12.20 -0.77
C ALA A 105 -30.83 -10.68 -0.95
N GLY A 106 -29.65 -10.27 -1.38
CA GLY A 106 -29.26 -8.88 -1.62
C GLY A 106 -28.10 -8.41 -0.73
N HIS A 107 -27.23 -7.59 -1.30
CA HIS A 107 -26.08 -6.97 -0.61
C HIS A 107 -26.54 -6.22 0.64
N SER A 108 -26.47 -6.87 1.80
CA SER A 108 -26.88 -6.27 3.04
C SER A 108 -25.77 -5.37 3.59
N THR A 109 -25.99 -4.08 3.57
CA THR A 109 -25.10 -3.07 4.21
C THR A 109 -24.68 -3.47 5.63
N THR A 110 -25.59 -4.13 6.38
CA THR A 110 -25.29 -4.60 7.74
C THR A 110 -24.25 -5.72 7.75
N LEU A 111 -24.35 -6.71 6.84
CA LEU A 111 -23.39 -7.82 6.78
C LEU A 111 -22.03 -7.38 6.23
N THR A 112 -21.99 -6.25 5.54
CA THR A 112 -20.77 -5.69 4.98
C THR A 112 -20.08 -4.73 5.94
N LEU A 113 -20.80 -3.73 6.43
CA LEU A 113 -20.18 -2.64 7.19
C LEU A 113 -19.98 -3.00 8.67
N LEU A 114 -20.89 -3.76 9.28
CA LEU A 114 -20.82 -4.06 10.70
C LEU A 114 -19.53 -4.81 11.09
N PRO A 115 -19.05 -5.85 10.35
CA PRO A 115 -17.76 -6.47 10.64
C PRO A 115 -16.58 -5.51 10.55
N VAL A 116 -16.61 -4.56 9.60
CA VAL A 116 -15.55 -3.56 9.46
C VAL A 116 -15.53 -2.61 10.65
N PHE A 117 -16.69 -2.06 11.01
CA PHE A 117 -16.80 -1.17 12.18
C PHE A 117 -16.46 -1.88 13.49
N ASN A 118 -16.89 -3.14 13.65
CA ASN A 118 -16.57 -3.97 14.80
C ASN A 118 -15.06 -4.19 14.93
N ALA A 119 -14.40 -4.58 13.82
CA ALA A 119 -12.97 -4.79 13.79
C ALA A 119 -12.20 -3.50 14.13
N ALA A 120 -12.61 -2.38 13.53
CA ALA A 120 -11.99 -1.07 13.75
C ALA A 120 -12.19 -0.58 15.19
N ALA A 121 -13.42 -0.68 15.73
CA ALA A 121 -13.74 -0.26 17.10
C ALA A 121 -12.96 -1.07 18.14
N PHE A 122 -12.89 -2.39 17.97
CA PHE A 122 -12.13 -3.26 18.87
C PHE A 122 -10.65 -2.97 18.83
N PHE A 123 -10.07 -2.84 17.62
CA PHE A 123 -8.65 -2.52 17.50
C PHE A 123 -8.32 -1.13 18.05
N LEU A 124 -9.21 -0.14 17.85
CA LEU A 124 -9.05 1.20 18.43
C LEU A 124 -9.06 1.14 19.96
N ALA A 125 -9.97 0.36 20.56
CA ALA A 125 -10.00 0.15 22.01
C ALA A 125 -8.68 -0.46 22.52
N LEU A 126 -8.16 -1.48 21.84
CA LEU A 126 -6.85 -2.06 22.15
C LEU A 126 -5.72 -1.04 21.99
N TYR A 127 -5.74 -0.24 20.93
CA TYR A 127 -4.74 0.79 20.67
C TYR A 127 -4.69 1.85 21.75
N VAL A 128 -5.86 2.29 22.25
CA VAL A 128 -5.94 3.26 23.35
C VAL A 128 -5.42 2.66 24.65
N MET A 129 -5.64 1.36 24.93
CA MET A 129 -5.20 0.68 26.15
C MET A 129 -3.71 0.24 26.13
N TYR A 130 -3.18 -0.09 24.95
CA TYR A 130 -1.82 -0.66 24.78
C TYR A 130 -0.91 0.18 23.89
N GLY A 131 -1.24 1.43 23.57
CA GLY A 131 -0.51 2.25 22.59
C GLY A 131 1.00 2.36 22.84
N GLU A 132 1.46 2.24 24.10
CA GLU A 132 2.87 2.21 24.47
C GLU A 132 3.52 0.83 24.20
N ASP A 133 2.75 -0.26 24.21
CA ASP A 133 3.22 -1.63 23.97
C ASP A 133 2.87 -2.12 22.56
N LYS A 134 3.67 -1.67 21.62
CA LYS A 134 3.54 -2.04 20.21
C LYS A 134 3.64 -3.55 19.96
N THR A 135 4.39 -4.26 20.79
CA THR A 135 4.57 -5.72 20.67
C THR A 135 3.26 -6.43 20.96
N THR A 136 2.58 -6.09 22.06
CA THR A 136 1.26 -6.64 22.40
C THR A 136 0.22 -6.30 21.32
N LEU A 137 0.20 -5.04 20.85
CA LEU A 137 -0.69 -4.63 19.76
C LEU A 137 -0.45 -5.40 18.46
N THR A 138 0.80 -5.70 18.13
CA THR A 138 1.14 -6.53 16.96
C THR A 138 0.50 -7.91 17.06
N TRP A 139 0.61 -8.56 18.23
CA TRP A 139 0.01 -9.88 18.43
C TRP A 139 -1.51 -9.85 18.35
N TYR A 140 -2.16 -8.82 18.87
CA TYR A 140 -3.60 -8.62 18.71
C TYR A 140 -3.99 -8.39 17.25
N ALA A 141 -3.24 -7.59 16.49
CA ALA A 141 -3.49 -7.40 15.06
C ALA A 141 -3.37 -8.71 14.27
N LEU A 142 -2.32 -9.51 14.52
CA LEU A 142 -2.15 -10.82 13.89
C LEU A 142 -3.22 -11.83 14.30
N ALA A 143 -3.63 -11.84 15.57
CA ALA A 143 -4.73 -12.67 16.06
C ALA A 143 -6.04 -12.28 15.38
N LEU A 144 -6.34 -10.99 15.25
CA LEU A 144 -7.53 -10.51 14.53
C LEU A 144 -7.48 -10.90 13.05
N ALA A 145 -6.33 -10.77 12.39
CA ALA A 145 -6.17 -11.25 11.03
C ALA A 145 -6.51 -12.74 10.90
N ALA A 146 -6.00 -13.58 11.81
CA ALA A 146 -6.29 -15.01 11.83
C ALA A 146 -7.77 -15.31 12.10
N VAL A 147 -8.40 -14.61 13.05
CA VAL A 147 -9.83 -14.74 13.37
C VAL A 147 -10.69 -14.40 12.16
N TYR A 148 -10.43 -13.26 11.49
CA TYR A 148 -11.21 -12.85 10.32
C TYR A 148 -11.00 -13.78 9.13
N LEU A 149 -9.80 -14.32 8.89
CA LEU A 149 -9.57 -15.39 7.90
C LEU A 149 -10.36 -16.66 8.24
N GLY A 150 -10.38 -17.05 9.51
CA GLY A 150 -11.17 -18.18 9.99
C GLY A 150 -12.66 -17.99 9.78
N LEU A 151 -13.21 -16.82 10.15
CA LEU A 151 -14.61 -16.47 9.95
C LEU A 151 -14.99 -16.45 8.47
N GLY A 152 -14.18 -15.83 7.60
CA GLY A 152 -14.40 -15.82 6.17
C GLY A 152 -14.43 -17.21 5.57
N SER A 153 -13.49 -18.07 5.94
CA SER A 153 -13.46 -19.46 5.50
C SER A 153 -14.65 -20.28 5.98
N ALA A 154 -15.12 -20.04 7.21
CA ALA A 154 -16.30 -20.68 7.79
C ALA A 154 -17.59 -20.27 7.07
N VAL A 155 -17.73 -18.97 6.73
CA VAL A 155 -18.85 -18.48 5.91
C VAL A 155 -18.86 -19.14 4.54
N LYS A 156 -17.71 -19.19 3.86
CA LYS A 156 -17.57 -19.81 2.54
C LYS A 156 -17.92 -21.30 2.53
N LYS A 157 -17.63 -22.05 3.60
CA LYS A 157 -17.98 -23.48 3.72
C LYS A 157 -19.47 -23.72 3.93
N ARG A 158 -20.19 -22.76 4.50
CA ARG A 158 -21.62 -22.91 4.85
C ARG A 158 -22.57 -22.37 3.77
N LEU A 159 -22.11 -21.45 2.95
CA LEU A 159 -22.89 -20.82 1.90
C LEU A 159 -22.26 -21.05 0.53
N THR A 160 -23.09 -21.43 -0.45
CA THR A 160 -22.69 -21.59 -1.86
C THR A 160 -23.13 -20.42 -2.74
N SER A 161 -23.66 -19.35 -2.16
CA SER A 161 -24.20 -18.20 -2.87
C SER A 161 -23.11 -17.17 -3.24
N GLU A 162 -23.36 -16.30 -4.22
CA GLU A 162 -22.48 -15.17 -4.56
C GLU A 162 -22.29 -14.24 -3.36
N ASP A 163 -23.30 -14.06 -2.52
CA ASP A 163 -23.24 -13.27 -1.30
C ASP A 163 -22.21 -13.82 -0.30
N ALA A 164 -22.05 -15.15 -0.23
CA ALA A 164 -21.03 -15.78 0.62
C ALA A 164 -19.61 -15.47 0.16
N ASN A 165 -19.40 -15.44 -1.15
CA ASN A 165 -18.11 -15.05 -1.71
C ASN A 165 -17.78 -13.61 -1.32
N PHE A 166 -18.75 -12.69 -1.43
CA PHE A 166 -18.57 -11.30 -1.08
C PHE A 166 -18.22 -11.12 0.43
N VAL A 167 -18.98 -11.79 1.33
CA VAL A 167 -18.71 -11.74 2.77
C VAL A 167 -17.35 -12.34 3.09
N ASN A 168 -16.96 -13.46 2.45
CA ASN A 168 -15.63 -14.03 2.61
C ASN A 168 -14.53 -13.06 2.15
N LEU A 169 -14.71 -12.42 0.99
CA LEU A 169 -13.76 -11.43 0.47
C LEU A 169 -13.59 -10.25 1.43
N LEU A 170 -14.68 -9.79 2.04
CA LEU A 170 -14.63 -8.73 3.04
C LEU A 170 -13.82 -9.14 4.28
N HIS A 171 -14.02 -10.36 4.79
CA HIS A 171 -13.25 -10.87 5.92
C HIS A 171 -11.76 -11.01 5.59
N VAL A 172 -11.44 -11.47 4.39
CA VAL A 172 -10.05 -11.49 3.90
C VAL A 172 -9.47 -10.08 3.80
N ALA A 173 -10.26 -9.10 3.34
CA ALA A 173 -9.84 -7.70 3.29
C ALA A 173 -9.52 -7.12 4.68
N ILE A 174 -10.38 -7.40 5.67
CA ILE A 174 -10.13 -7.00 7.06
C ILE A 174 -8.84 -7.65 7.60
N ALA A 175 -8.63 -8.93 7.32
CA ALA A 175 -7.42 -9.64 7.74
C ALA A 175 -6.16 -9.05 7.12
N ILE A 176 -6.18 -8.72 5.82
CA ILE A 176 -5.07 -8.05 5.14
C ILE A 176 -4.80 -6.68 5.77
N ALA A 177 -5.85 -5.89 6.05
CA ALA A 177 -5.69 -4.59 6.71
C ALA A 177 -4.98 -4.72 8.08
N PHE A 178 -5.29 -5.76 8.86
CA PHE A 178 -4.59 -6.01 10.12
C PHE A 178 -3.14 -6.45 9.94
N ILE A 179 -2.82 -7.21 8.89
CA ILE A 179 -1.43 -7.55 8.56
C ILE A 179 -0.67 -6.27 8.19
N THR A 180 -1.24 -5.43 7.32
CA THR A 180 -0.65 -4.13 6.94
C THR A 180 -0.41 -3.22 8.14
N ILE A 181 -1.32 -3.21 9.13
CA ILE A 181 -1.18 -2.46 10.39
C ILE A 181 -0.11 -3.09 11.31
N ALA A 182 -0.01 -4.43 11.36
CA ALA A 182 0.96 -5.13 12.21
C ALA A 182 2.42 -4.82 11.80
N ILE A 183 2.67 -4.54 10.52
CA ILE A 183 4.01 -4.22 10.00
C ILE A 183 4.64 -3.02 10.74
N PRO A 184 4.03 -1.81 10.77
CA PRO A 184 4.63 -0.67 11.45
C PRO A 184 4.57 -0.76 12.98
N LEU A 185 3.77 -1.66 13.54
CA LEU A 185 3.76 -1.92 14.98
C LEU A 185 4.96 -2.78 15.42
N LYS A 186 5.42 -3.68 14.57
CA LYS A 186 6.50 -4.64 14.89
C LYS A 186 7.85 -4.24 14.33
N LEU A 187 7.87 -3.66 13.14
CA LEU A 187 9.07 -3.33 12.42
C LEU A 187 9.45 -1.86 12.64
N ASP A 188 10.75 -1.59 12.59
CA ASP A 188 11.29 -0.25 12.74
C ASP A 188 11.94 0.24 11.44
N ALA A 189 12.02 1.55 11.29
CA ALA A 189 12.72 2.24 10.20
C ALA A 189 12.44 1.63 8.81
N GLN A 190 13.47 1.28 8.04
CA GLN A 190 13.36 0.76 6.67
C GLN A 190 12.69 -0.62 6.58
N TRP A 191 12.67 -1.40 7.67
CA TRP A 191 11.99 -2.70 7.69
C TRP A 191 10.48 -2.57 7.49
N ILE A 192 9.88 -1.44 7.90
CA ILE A 192 8.46 -1.15 7.63
C ILE A 192 8.24 -1.05 6.11
N THR A 193 9.10 -0.31 5.42
CA THR A 193 9.02 -0.13 3.97
C THR A 193 9.19 -1.45 3.24
N ILE A 194 10.21 -2.23 3.62
CA ILE A 194 10.45 -3.57 3.06
C ILE A 194 9.24 -4.48 3.33
N GLY A 195 8.67 -4.44 4.54
CA GLY A 195 7.49 -5.23 4.90
C GLY A 195 6.30 -4.95 3.98
N TRP A 196 5.94 -3.68 3.78
CA TRP A 196 4.84 -3.29 2.89
C TRP A 196 5.12 -3.62 1.42
N LEU A 197 6.36 -3.46 0.97
CA LEU A 197 6.75 -3.85 -0.39
C LEU A 197 6.63 -5.37 -0.59
N VAL A 198 7.11 -6.18 0.36
CA VAL A 198 7.00 -7.65 0.31
C VAL A 198 5.54 -8.08 0.38
N GLU A 199 4.73 -7.47 1.27
CA GLU A 199 3.28 -7.71 1.35
C GLU A 199 2.61 -7.45 0.00
N SER A 200 2.92 -6.32 -0.65
CA SER A 200 2.42 -5.99 -1.99
C SER A 200 2.75 -7.09 -3.00
N GLY A 201 4.01 -7.55 -3.05
CA GLY A 201 4.44 -8.62 -3.94
C GLY A 201 3.71 -9.94 -3.68
N MET A 202 3.53 -10.31 -2.41
CA MET A 202 2.78 -11.52 -2.02
C MET A 202 1.31 -11.43 -2.39
N LEU A 203 0.66 -10.30 -2.14
CA LEU A 203 -0.75 -10.09 -2.50
C LEU A 203 -0.96 -10.14 -4.00
N LEU A 204 -0.04 -9.58 -4.78
CA LEU A 204 -0.11 -9.65 -6.23
C LEU A 204 0.07 -11.08 -6.74
N TRP A 205 1.07 -11.80 -6.23
CA TRP A 205 1.26 -13.22 -6.57
C TRP A 205 0.03 -14.06 -6.22
N LEU A 206 -0.56 -13.82 -5.04
CA LEU A 206 -1.75 -14.51 -4.60
C LEU A 206 -2.96 -14.16 -5.47
N SER A 207 -3.10 -12.89 -5.92
CA SER A 207 -4.19 -12.46 -6.82
C SER A 207 -4.20 -13.25 -8.12
N VAL A 208 -3.02 -13.50 -8.70
CA VAL A 208 -2.88 -14.29 -9.92
C VAL A 208 -3.20 -15.76 -9.65
N LYS A 209 -2.65 -16.34 -8.58
CA LYS A 209 -2.82 -17.76 -8.24
C LYS A 209 -4.26 -18.10 -7.84
N ALA A 210 -4.90 -17.24 -7.05
CA ALA A 210 -6.27 -17.43 -6.57
C ALA A 210 -7.34 -16.87 -7.53
N ARG A 211 -6.95 -16.21 -8.64
CA ARG A 211 -7.85 -15.50 -9.57
C ARG A 211 -8.77 -14.53 -8.83
N ALA A 212 -8.23 -13.80 -7.86
CA ALA A 212 -8.97 -12.90 -6.98
C ALA A 212 -8.54 -11.45 -7.23
N ASP A 213 -9.23 -10.77 -8.15
CA ASP A 213 -8.85 -9.43 -8.63
C ASP A 213 -8.84 -8.36 -7.52
N PHE A 214 -9.70 -8.51 -6.49
CA PHE A 214 -9.74 -7.57 -5.37
C PHE A 214 -8.40 -7.48 -4.60
N LEU A 215 -7.60 -8.57 -4.58
CA LEU A 215 -6.27 -8.56 -3.95
C LEU A 215 -5.28 -7.61 -4.65
N ARG A 216 -5.51 -7.30 -5.93
CA ARG A 216 -4.70 -6.34 -6.68
C ARG A 216 -4.82 -4.92 -6.11
N TYR A 217 -6.00 -4.54 -5.63
CA TYR A 217 -6.21 -3.23 -5.01
C TYR A 217 -5.44 -3.12 -3.68
N PHE A 218 -5.45 -4.17 -2.86
CA PHE A 218 -4.66 -4.21 -1.63
C PHE A 218 -3.16 -4.24 -1.91
N ALA A 219 -2.72 -5.00 -2.93
CA ALA A 219 -1.34 -4.99 -3.39
C ALA A 219 -0.90 -3.58 -3.84
N ALA A 220 -1.74 -2.89 -4.63
CA ALA A 220 -1.46 -1.52 -5.07
C ALA A 220 -1.42 -0.54 -3.88
N PHE A 221 -2.31 -0.69 -2.90
CA PHE A 221 -2.31 0.12 -1.69
C PHE A 221 -1.03 -0.08 -0.86
N ALA A 222 -0.65 -1.33 -0.56
CA ALA A 222 0.58 -1.64 0.17
C ALA A 222 1.83 -1.16 -0.60
N LEU A 223 1.85 -1.31 -1.93
CA LEU A 223 2.91 -0.79 -2.79
C LEU A 223 3.03 0.72 -2.69
N THR A 224 1.90 1.42 -2.75
CA THR A 224 1.86 2.89 -2.64
C THR A 224 2.37 3.35 -1.29
N LEU A 225 1.96 2.69 -0.18
CA LEU A 225 2.49 2.97 1.16
C LEU A 225 4.00 2.76 1.23
N GLY A 226 4.50 1.63 0.71
CA GLY A 226 5.93 1.31 0.69
C GLY A 226 6.73 2.33 -0.12
N ILE A 227 6.30 2.67 -1.32
CA ILE A 227 6.99 3.65 -2.18
C ILE A 227 6.91 5.06 -1.58
N ALA A 228 5.74 5.48 -1.08
CA ALA A 228 5.60 6.79 -0.45
C ALA A 228 6.52 6.93 0.76
N ARG A 229 6.59 5.90 1.62
CA ARG A 229 7.49 5.89 2.75
C ARG A 229 8.96 5.94 2.31
N LEU A 230 9.34 5.14 1.31
CA LEU A 230 10.68 5.11 0.74
C LEU A 230 11.14 6.49 0.24
N LEU A 231 10.24 7.23 -0.43
CA LEU A 231 10.57 8.52 -1.01
C LEU A 231 10.56 9.67 0.01
N PHE A 232 9.67 9.63 1.02
CA PHE A 232 9.45 10.77 1.91
C PHE A 232 10.04 10.60 3.31
N TYR A 233 10.21 9.37 3.80
CA TYR A 233 10.61 9.12 5.19
C TYR A 233 11.95 8.41 5.34
N ASP A 234 12.33 7.53 4.40
CA ASP A 234 13.54 6.72 4.54
C ASP A 234 14.81 7.43 4.01
N GLN A 235 14.87 8.76 4.14
CA GLN A 235 16.04 9.55 3.76
C GLN A 235 17.08 9.57 4.89
N ILE A 236 17.72 8.43 5.13
CA ILE A 236 18.71 8.25 6.20
C ILE A 236 20.12 8.43 5.64
N ARG A 237 21.00 9.10 6.39
CA ARG A 237 22.44 9.10 6.13
C ARG A 237 22.95 7.67 6.29
N VAL A 238 23.72 7.20 5.32
CA VAL A 238 24.23 5.83 5.30
C VAL A 238 25.74 5.82 5.49
N ASP A 239 26.23 4.84 6.23
CA ASP A 239 27.66 4.73 6.57
C ASP A 239 28.49 4.12 5.44
N MET A 240 27.88 3.31 4.55
CA MET A 240 28.56 2.67 3.42
C MET A 240 27.86 3.02 2.11
N LEU A 241 28.66 3.12 1.02
CA LEU A 241 28.14 3.26 -0.33
C LEU A 241 27.68 1.89 -0.86
N VAL A 242 26.60 1.85 -1.62
CA VAL A 242 26.02 0.68 -2.31
C VAL A 242 25.55 -0.44 -1.36
N PHE A 243 26.38 -0.88 -0.40
CA PHE A 243 26.03 -1.94 0.57
C PHE A 243 25.37 -1.34 1.82
N ASN A 244 24.27 -0.62 1.62
CA ASN A 244 23.53 0.01 2.69
C ASN A 244 22.04 -0.38 2.64
N MET A 245 21.34 -0.19 3.77
CA MET A 245 19.94 -0.59 3.91
C MET A 245 19.02 0.22 3.00
N ARG A 246 19.35 1.49 2.71
CA ARG A 246 18.59 2.33 1.79
C ARG A 246 18.64 1.75 0.37
N PHE A 247 19.84 1.44 -0.14
CA PHE A 247 20.00 0.83 -1.46
C PHE A 247 19.30 -0.53 -1.55
N ALA A 248 19.40 -1.36 -0.50
CA ALA A 248 18.67 -2.63 -0.41
C ALA A 248 17.14 -2.42 -0.51
N THR A 249 16.60 -1.40 0.15
CA THR A 249 15.15 -1.09 0.10
C THR A 249 14.72 -0.65 -1.31
N TYR A 250 15.52 0.19 -1.98
CA TYR A 250 15.29 0.54 -3.40
C TYR A 250 15.37 -0.69 -4.30
N ALA A 251 16.35 -1.58 -4.10
CA ALA A 251 16.49 -2.81 -4.86
C ALA A 251 15.26 -3.73 -4.70
N VAL A 252 14.72 -3.87 -3.49
CA VAL A 252 13.48 -4.62 -3.22
C VAL A 252 12.30 -4.00 -3.96
N ALA A 253 12.13 -2.68 -3.90
CA ALA A 253 11.05 -1.97 -4.60
C ALA A 253 11.15 -2.18 -6.12
N ILE A 254 12.35 -2.04 -6.68
CA ILE A 254 12.64 -2.26 -8.12
C ILE A 254 12.35 -3.72 -8.50
N ALA A 255 12.75 -4.69 -7.69
CA ALA A 255 12.51 -6.10 -7.94
C ALA A 255 11.01 -6.44 -7.96
N ILE A 256 10.23 -5.87 -7.05
CA ILE A 256 8.77 -6.05 -6.99
C ILE A 256 8.09 -5.40 -8.19
N LEU A 257 8.39 -4.15 -8.51
CA LEU A 257 7.86 -3.49 -9.69
C LEU A 257 8.27 -4.18 -10.99
N GLY A 258 9.52 -4.64 -11.09
CA GLY A 258 10.02 -5.45 -12.20
C GLY A 258 9.28 -6.79 -12.32
N GLY A 259 9.00 -7.44 -11.21
CA GLY A 259 8.18 -8.64 -11.12
C GLY A 259 6.75 -8.39 -11.63
N ILE A 260 6.14 -7.28 -11.24
CA ILE A 260 4.82 -6.83 -11.75
C ILE A 260 4.86 -6.67 -13.26
N ALA A 261 5.87 -5.97 -13.78
CA ALA A 261 6.00 -5.73 -15.21
C ALA A 261 6.22 -7.03 -16.03
N VAL A 262 6.93 -8.02 -15.47
CA VAL A 262 7.20 -9.30 -16.14
C VAL A 262 6.00 -10.24 -16.05
N LEU A 263 5.43 -10.42 -14.86
CA LEU A 263 4.28 -11.31 -14.64
C LEU A 263 3.01 -10.79 -15.32
N GLY A 264 2.79 -9.47 -15.27
CA GLY A 264 1.65 -8.84 -15.89
C GLY A 264 1.65 -9.01 -17.41
N LYS A 265 2.79 -8.92 -18.11
CA LYS A 265 2.89 -9.17 -19.55
C LYS A 265 2.44 -10.56 -19.98
N ARG A 266 2.48 -11.54 -19.08
CA ARG A 266 2.08 -12.93 -19.37
C ARG A 266 0.57 -13.16 -19.25
N HIS A 267 -0.15 -12.28 -18.54
CA HIS A 267 -1.55 -12.50 -18.15
C HIS A 267 -2.48 -11.31 -18.45
N ALA A 268 -1.95 -10.21 -19.01
CA ALA A 268 -2.71 -8.97 -19.16
C ALA A 268 -3.69 -9.01 -20.33
N ALA A 269 -4.96 -8.72 -20.03
CA ALA A 269 -5.90 -8.20 -21.00
C ALA A 269 -5.55 -6.73 -21.34
N GLN A 270 -6.04 -6.24 -22.48
CA GLN A 270 -5.66 -4.92 -23.03
C GLN A 270 -5.84 -3.72 -22.07
N ALA A 271 -6.74 -3.82 -21.10
CA ALA A 271 -6.98 -2.77 -20.08
C ALA A 271 -5.87 -2.70 -18.97
N GLU A 272 -5.03 -3.74 -18.86
CA GLU A 272 -4.00 -3.83 -17.82
C GLU A 272 -2.64 -3.29 -18.27
N THR A 273 -2.49 -2.89 -19.53
CA THR A 273 -1.21 -2.38 -20.08
C THR A 273 -0.72 -1.13 -19.38
N ILE A 274 -1.63 -0.23 -18.95
CA ILE A 274 -1.30 1.01 -18.24
C ILE A 274 -0.58 0.71 -16.92
N PHE A 275 -1.05 -0.27 -16.14
CA PHE A 275 -0.41 -0.64 -14.87
C PHE A 275 1.00 -1.20 -15.09
N LEU A 276 1.20 -1.94 -16.18
CA LEU A 276 2.52 -2.47 -16.54
C LEU A 276 3.48 -1.36 -16.96
N GLU A 277 2.99 -0.40 -17.71
CA GLU A 277 3.76 0.77 -18.13
C GLU A 277 4.15 1.63 -16.93
N VAL A 278 3.22 1.89 -16.01
CA VAL A 278 3.50 2.59 -14.75
C VAL A 278 4.54 1.84 -13.91
N ALA A 279 4.47 0.51 -13.83
CA ALA A 279 5.47 -0.29 -13.11
C ALA A 279 6.86 -0.16 -13.76
N VAL A 280 6.97 -0.18 -15.08
CA VAL A 280 8.23 0.01 -15.79
C VAL A 280 8.80 1.43 -15.58
N VAL A 281 7.94 2.47 -15.61
CA VAL A 281 8.36 3.84 -15.24
C VAL A 281 8.86 3.86 -13.80
N GLY A 282 8.12 3.27 -12.87
CA GLY A 282 8.49 3.18 -11.46
C GLY A 282 9.88 2.54 -11.26
N VAL A 283 10.16 1.42 -11.94
CA VAL A 283 11.49 0.77 -11.92
C VAL A 283 12.57 1.76 -12.33
N ASN A 284 12.38 2.46 -13.46
CA ASN A 284 13.39 3.38 -14.00
C ASN A 284 13.59 4.60 -13.11
N VAL A 285 12.50 5.17 -12.58
CA VAL A 285 12.55 6.33 -11.67
C VAL A 285 13.24 5.96 -10.36
N LEU A 286 12.85 4.84 -9.72
CA LEU A 286 13.49 4.41 -8.48
C LEU A 286 14.96 4.05 -8.66
N ALA A 287 15.33 3.41 -9.77
CA ALA A 287 16.73 3.11 -10.07
C ALA A 287 17.55 4.40 -10.24
N LEU A 288 17.00 5.38 -10.94
CA LEU A 288 17.66 6.67 -11.14
C LEU A 288 17.81 7.43 -9.81
N ILE A 289 16.78 7.45 -8.98
CA ILE A 289 16.85 8.06 -7.64
C ILE A 289 17.91 7.35 -6.79
N ALA A 290 17.90 6.00 -6.74
CA ALA A 290 18.88 5.25 -5.96
C ALA A 290 20.32 5.58 -6.36
N LEU A 291 20.62 5.59 -7.67
CA LEU A 291 21.95 5.93 -8.19
C LEU A 291 22.33 7.38 -7.88
N THR A 292 21.39 8.32 -7.97
CA THR A 292 21.62 9.73 -7.66
C THR A 292 21.92 9.94 -6.18
N LEU A 293 21.18 9.24 -5.28
CA LEU A 293 21.41 9.29 -3.85
C LEU A 293 22.77 8.70 -3.45
N GLU A 294 23.20 7.59 -4.07
CA GLU A 294 24.53 7.02 -3.82
C GLU A 294 25.65 7.96 -4.27
N ALA A 295 25.47 8.64 -5.41
CA ALA A 295 26.41 9.66 -5.85
C ALA A 295 26.44 10.86 -4.89
N SER A 296 25.28 11.32 -4.40
CA SER A 296 25.21 12.38 -3.38
C SER A 296 26.03 12.03 -2.14
N ASP A 297 25.80 10.84 -1.59
CA ASP A 297 26.50 10.39 -0.38
C ASP A 297 28.03 10.27 -0.60
N TYR A 298 28.45 9.88 -1.80
CA TYR A 298 29.88 9.84 -2.14
C TYR A 298 30.53 11.20 -1.99
N PHE A 299 29.90 12.26 -2.55
CA PHE A 299 30.42 13.61 -2.47
C PHE A 299 30.27 14.21 -1.07
N ASP A 300 29.15 13.96 -0.38
CA ASP A 300 28.92 14.46 0.98
C ASP A 300 29.96 13.93 1.98
N ARG A 301 30.49 12.72 1.77
CA ARG A 301 31.59 12.16 2.59
C ARG A 301 32.93 12.78 2.33
N GLN A 302 33.17 13.27 1.12
CA GLN A 302 34.44 13.91 0.76
C GLN A 302 34.47 15.39 1.13
N THR A 303 33.34 15.95 1.56
CA THR A 303 33.22 17.35 1.89
C THR A 303 33.96 17.66 3.20
N PRO A 304 34.98 18.55 3.21
CA PRO A 304 35.74 18.87 4.40
C PRO A 304 34.88 19.54 5.47
N SER A 305 35.01 19.11 6.72
CA SER A 305 34.19 19.60 7.85
C SER A 305 34.51 21.02 8.34
N ARG A 306 35.40 21.77 7.68
CA ARG A 306 35.79 23.12 8.05
C ARG A 306 35.51 24.15 6.99
N ALA A 307 34.78 25.18 7.36
CA ALA A 307 34.33 26.33 6.56
C ALA A 307 35.43 27.22 5.92
N SER A 308 36.72 26.86 5.98
CA SER A 308 37.83 27.68 5.47
C SER A 308 38.11 27.56 3.97
N LEU A 309 37.27 26.84 3.23
CA LEU A 309 37.52 26.52 1.81
C LEU A 309 36.24 26.67 0.97
N ALA A 310 35.66 27.86 0.91
CA ALA A 310 34.48 28.15 0.09
C ALA A 310 34.70 27.76 -1.38
N ALA A 311 35.93 27.90 -1.90
CA ALA A 311 36.30 27.49 -3.27
C ALA A 311 36.29 25.97 -3.45
N ALA A 312 36.75 25.19 -2.46
CA ALA A 312 36.71 23.72 -2.49
C ALA A 312 35.28 23.19 -2.40
N TYR A 313 34.42 23.83 -1.58
CA TYR A 313 32.98 23.54 -1.51
C TYR A 313 32.28 23.78 -2.85
N ALA A 314 32.57 24.89 -3.51
CA ALA A 314 31.99 25.23 -4.82
C ALA A 314 32.42 24.22 -5.90
N GLN A 315 33.69 23.82 -5.92
CA GLN A 315 34.18 22.80 -6.88
C GLN A 315 33.55 21.42 -6.60
N MET A 316 33.35 21.04 -5.34
CA MET A 316 32.81 19.78 -4.97
C MET A 316 31.31 19.68 -5.32
N ASN A 317 30.54 20.75 -5.08
CA ASN A 317 29.15 20.84 -5.51
C ASN A 317 29.02 20.78 -7.03
N LEU A 318 29.92 21.47 -7.75
CA LEU A 318 29.96 21.42 -9.20
C LEU A 318 30.23 19.99 -9.70
N ALA A 319 31.24 19.30 -9.14
CA ALA A 319 31.58 17.92 -9.50
C ALA A 319 30.40 16.96 -9.19
N ARG A 320 29.69 17.15 -8.08
CA ARG A 320 28.50 16.41 -7.74
C ARG A 320 27.38 16.59 -8.76
N ASP A 321 27.06 17.83 -9.12
CA ASP A 321 25.98 18.16 -10.05
C ASP A 321 26.26 17.61 -11.46
N PHE A 322 27.52 17.67 -11.94
CA PHE A 322 27.95 17.03 -13.17
C PHE A 322 27.87 15.50 -13.09
N SER A 323 28.21 14.90 -11.96
CA SER A 323 28.10 13.46 -11.76
C SER A 323 26.67 12.98 -11.89
N TYR A 324 25.68 13.73 -11.37
CA TYR A 324 24.27 13.41 -11.58
C TYR A 324 23.90 13.41 -13.06
N SER A 325 24.32 14.42 -13.80
CA SER A 325 24.06 14.53 -15.23
C SER A 325 24.74 13.40 -16.03
N ALA A 326 25.95 13.01 -15.63
CA ALA A 326 26.63 11.88 -16.24
C ALA A 326 25.90 10.55 -15.98
N ILE A 327 25.48 10.30 -14.73
CA ILE A 327 24.71 9.11 -14.36
C ILE A 327 23.40 9.05 -15.16
N TRP A 328 22.65 10.16 -15.24
CA TRP A 328 21.39 10.21 -15.95
C TRP A 328 21.56 9.99 -17.46
N LEU A 329 22.63 10.54 -18.04
CA LEU A 329 22.93 10.34 -19.44
C LEU A 329 23.31 8.88 -19.75
N VAL A 330 24.20 8.29 -18.94
CA VAL A 330 24.62 6.89 -19.10
C VAL A 330 23.40 5.95 -18.89
N TYR A 331 22.59 6.20 -17.89
CA TYR A 331 21.37 5.43 -17.64
C TYR A 331 20.39 5.56 -18.81
N GLY A 332 20.19 6.77 -19.34
CA GLY A 332 19.38 7.02 -20.52
C GLY A 332 19.91 6.27 -21.75
N ALA A 333 21.21 6.28 -21.97
CA ALA A 333 21.82 5.54 -23.07
C ALA A 333 21.63 4.01 -22.93
N VAL A 334 21.79 3.47 -21.73
CA VAL A 334 21.50 2.04 -21.42
C VAL A 334 20.04 1.72 -21.70
N LEU A 335 19.10 2.55 -21.24
CA LEU A 335 17.67 2.38 -21.53
C LEU A 335 17.37 2.41 -23.03
N MET A 336 18.05 3.26 -23.79
CA MET A 336 17.91 3.32 -25.25
C MET A 336 18.32 1.99 -25.88
N VAL A 337 19.48 1.47 -25.50
CA VAL A 337 19.98 0.17 -25.99
C VAL A 337 19.00 -0.97 -25.62
N VAL A 338 18.52 -0.99 -24.37
CA VAL A 338 17.54 -1.97 -23.92
C VAL A 338 16.23 -1.84 -24.70
N GLY A 339 15.76 -0.60 -24.94
CA GLY A 339 14.56 -0.32 -25.72
C GLY A 339 14.66 -0.82 -27.16
N PHE A 340 15.82 -0.68 -27.81
CA PHE A 340 16.09 -1.24 -29.12
C PHE A 340 16.13 -2.77 -29.10
N ARG A 341 16.92 -3.37 -28.19
CA ARG A 341 17.05 -4.84 -28.09
C ARG A 341 15.69 -5.52 -27.80
N ARG A 342 14.87 -4.91 -26.96
CA ARG A 342 13.53 -5.44 -26.61
C ARG A 342 12.43 -4.99 -27.55
N ARG A 343 12.73 -4.25 -28.61
CA ARG A 343 11.80 -3.67 -29.59
C ARG A 343 10.62 -2.93 -28.93
N SER A 344 10.87 -2.27 -27.78
CA SER A 344 9.85 -1.56 -27.01
C SER A 344 9.92 -0.06 -27.31
N ALA A 345 8.91 0.46 -28.01
CA ALA A 345 8.79 1.90 -28.24
C ALA A 345 8.66 2.68 -26.91
N PHE A 346 7.92 2.13 -25.96
CA PHE A 346 7.70 2.74 -24.66
C PHE A 346 9.01 2.99 -23.87
N VAL A 347 9.93 2.01 -23.84
CA VAL A 347 11.23 2.15 -23.17
C VAL A 347 12.12 3.16 -23.91
N ARG A 348 12.06 3.20 -25.25
CA ARG A 348 12.80 4.22 -26.04
C ARG A 348 12.30 5.63 -25.75
N TRP A 349 10.99 5.83 -25.65
CA TRP A 349 10.41 7.12 -25.27
C TRP A 349 10.86 7.58 -23.88
N GLN A 350 10.87 6.70 -22.89
CA GLN A 350 11.38 7.01 -21.56
C GLN A 350 12.87 7.44 -21.61
N SER A 351 13.67 6.71 -22.38
CA SER A 351 15.07 7.06 -22.59
C SER A 351 15.23 8.44 -23.23
N LEU A 352 14.47 8.74 -24.29
CA LEU A 352 14.51 10.05 -24.95
C LEU A 352 14.12 11.19 -24.01
N ILE A 353 13.06 11.00 -23.22
CA ILE A 353 12.62 11.99 -22.23
C ILE A 353 13.72 12.22 -21.20
N LEU A 354 14.34 11.17 -20.68
CA LEU A 354 15.41 11.29 -19.68
C LEU A 354 16.65 11.99 -20.27
N ILE A 355 17.07 11.63 -21.49
CA ILE A 355 18.20 12.28 -22.17
C ILE A 355 17.88 13.75 -22.42
N ALA A 356 16.69 14.08 -22.94
CA ALA A 356 16.27 15.46 -23.17
C ALA A 356 16.25 16.28 -21.86
N PHE A 357 15.72 15.71 -20.80
CA PHE A 357 15.72 16.34 -19.46
C PHE A 357 17.13 16.57 -18.94
N THR A 358 18.03 15.59 -19.10
CA THR A 358 19.44 15.70 -18.71
C THR A 358 20.15 16.81 -19.52
N ILE A 359 19.89 16.89 -20.80
CA ILE A 359 20.40 17.94 -21.66
C ILE A 359 19.94 19.31 -21.16
N CYS A 360 18.64 19.49 -20.95
CA CYS A 360 18.09 20.72 -20.40
C CYS A 360 18.76 21.10 -19.06
N LYS A 361 18.92 20.12 -18.14
CA LYS A 361 19.59 20.34 -16.85
C LYS A 361 21.03 20.82 -17.05
N VAL A 362 21.80 20.17 -17.92
CA VAL A 362 23.19 20.54 -18.22
C VAL A 362 23.26 21.97 -18.76
N PHE A 363 22.41 22.32 -19.73
CA PHE A 363 22.42 23.65 -20.33
C PHE A 363 21.96 24.75 -19.39
N LEU A 364 20.86 24.54 -18.69
CA LEU A 364 20.24 25.58 -17.88
C LEU A 364 20.89 25.73 -16.51
N TYR A 365 21.43 24.63 -15.96
CA TYR A 365 21.96 24.63 -14.60
C TYR A 365 23.46 24.40 -14.54
N ASP A 366 23.99 23.26 -15.02
CA ASP A 366 25.38 22.88 -14.82
C ASP A 366 26.33 23.84 -15.54
N VAL A 367 26.03 24.18 -16.79
CA VAL A 367 26.85 25.07 -17.61
C VAL A 367 26.79 26.52 -17.13
N SER A 368 25.69 26.96 -16.52
CA SER A 368 25.59 28.33 -16.01
C SER A 368 26.58 28.64 -14.89
N GLN A 369 27.05 27.61 -14.18
CA GLN A 369 28.01 27.72 -13.08
C GLN A 369 29.48 27.63 -13.54
N LEU A 370 29.74 27.33 -14.81
CA LEU A 370 31.09 27.19 -15.37
C LEU A 370 31.66 28.51 -15.89
N GLY A 371 32.99 28.66 -15.79
CA GLY A 371 33.73 29.71 -16.49
C GLY A 371 33.67 29.53 -18.01
N GLY A 372 33.86 30.62 -18.77
CA GLY A 372 33.59 30.68 -20.22
C GLY A 372 34.22 29.59 -21.08
N SER A 373 35.46 29.19 -20.81
CA SER A 373 36.18 28.15 -21.58
C SER A 373 35.58 26.75 -21.40
N TYR A 374 35.16 26.38 -20.21
CA TYR A 374 34.53 25.09 -19.93
C TYR A 374 33.13 24.97 -20.55
N ARG A 375 32.42 26.09 -20.72
CA ARG A 375 31.13 26.11 -21.44
C ARG A 375 31.28 25.65 -22.88
N ILE A 376 32.30 26.14 -23.60
CA ILE A 376 32.55 25.81 -25.02
C ILE A 376 32.81 24.30 -25.15
N VAL A 377 33.67 23.73 -24.30
CA VAL A 377 34.00 22.29 -24.34
C VAL A 377 32.77 21.42 -24.04
N SER A 378 31.96 21.80 -23.07
CA SER A 378 30.72 21.09 -22.72
C SER A 378 29.72 21.10 -23.88
N PHE A 379 29.56 22.22 -24.58
CA PHE A 379 28.67 22.31 -25.75
C PHE A 379 29.14 21.44 -26.90
N ILE A 380 30.47 21.41 -27.17
CA ILE A 380 31.04 20.56 -28.22
C ILE A 380 30.83 19.07 -27.89
N ALA A 381 31.13 18.66 -26.66
CA ALA A 381 30.94 17.27 -26.20
C ALA A 381 29.49 16.83 -26.32
N LEU A 382 28.55 17.67 -25.87
CA LEU A 382 27.15 17.39 -25.96
C LEU A 382 26.64 17.34 -27.40
N GLY A 383 27.07 18.26 -28.24
CA GLY A 383 26.78 18.25 -29.69
C GLY A 383 27.23 16.96 -30.35
N ALA A 384 28.44 16.49 -30.01
CA ALA A 384 28.96 15.21 -30.51
C ALA A 384 28.10 14.00 -30.05
N VAL A 385 27.66 13.98 -28.80
CA VAL A 385 26.78 12.93 -28.29
C VAL A 385 25.42 12.95 -28.99
N LEU A 386 24.83 14.12 -29.19
CA LEU A 386 23.54 14.27 -29.90
C LEU A 386 23.63 13.83 -31.34
N LEU A 387 24.74 14.22 -32.06
CA LEU A 387 24.98 13.76 -33.41
C LEU A 387 25.16 12.24 -33.47
N GLY A 388 25.88 11.65 -32.51
CA GLY A 388 26.03 10.20 -32.41
C GLY A 388 24.67 9.49 -32.21
N ILE A 389 23.83 9.98 -31.31
CA ILE A 389 22.49 9.44 -31.09
C ILE A 389 21.62 9.60 -32.35
N SER A 390 21.62 10.77 -32.98
CA SER A 390 20.88 11.04 -34.20
C SER A 390 21.34 10.13 -35.35
N PHE A 391 22.65 9.94 -35.50
CA PHE A 391 23.21 9.05 -36.50
C PHE A 391 22.80 7.59 -36.30
N ILE A 392 22.84 7.09 -35.04
CA ILE A 392 22.39 5.74 -34.71
C ILE A 392 20.86 5.58 -34.95
N TYR A 393 20.11 6.63 -34.69
CA TYR A 393 18.65 6.62 -34.89
C TYR A 393 18.26 6.67 -36.37
N GLN A 394 18.97 7.48 -37.19
CA GLN A 394 18.69 7.62 -38.62
C GLN A 394 19.20 6.44 -39.47
N ARG A 395 20.32 5.87 -39.06
CA ARG A 395 20.82 4.67 -39.69
C ARG A 395 20.06 3.51 -39.11
N ASP A 396 19.07 3.01 -39.85
CA ASP A 396 18.26 1.83 -39.51
C ASP A 396 19.15 0.56 -39.47
N TRP A 397 20.28 0.68 -38.75
CA TRP A 397 21.34 -0.32 -38.63
C TRP A 397 20.87 -1.59 -37.90
N LEU A 398 19.69 -1.52 -37.26
CA LEU A 398 19.08 -2.63 -36.55
C LEU A 398 17.88 -3.22 -37.31
N GLY A 399 17.58 -2.79 -38.52
CA GLY A 399 16.55 -3.36 -39.39
C GLY A 399 15.15 -3.35 -38.74
N LEU A 400 14.81 -2.28 -38.01
CA LEU A 400 13.60 -2.19 -37.19
C LEU A 400 12.50 -1.29 -37.80
N SER A 401 12.63 -0.92 -39.07
CA SER A 401 11.53 -0.28 -39.79
C SER A 401 10.36 -1.28 -39.88
N PRO A 402 9.13 -0.90 -39.50
CA PRO A 402 7.98 -1.70 -39.85
C PRO A 402 7.92 -1.79 -41.37
N HIS A 403 7.96 -3.00 -41.91
CA HIS A 403 7.60 -3.23 -43.28
C HIS A 403 6.22 -2.64 -43.53
N SER A 404 6.13 -1.55 -44.25
CA SER A 404 4.89 -1.08 -44.82
C SER A 404 4.35 -2.20 -45.70
N PRO A 405 3.11 -2.67 -45.53
CA PRO A 405 2.53 -3.60 -46.47
C PRO A 405 2.49 -2.90 -47.81
N GLN A 406 3.30 -3.40 -48.74
CA GLN A 406 3.19 -3.02 -50.16
C GLN A 406 1.75 -3.28 -50.60
N LYS A 407 1.06 -2.23 -50.98
CA LYS A 407 -0.17 -2.27 -51.75
C LYS A 407 0.07 -3.18 -52.97
N ALA A 408 -0.55 -4.36 -52.91
CA ALA A 408 -0.83 -5.11 -54.12
C ALA A 408 -1.95 -4.37 -54.82
N GLU A 409 -1.61 -3.41 -55.67
CA GLU A 409 -2.51 -2.83 -56.64
C GLU A 409 -2.04 -3.19 -58.03
N GLN A 410 -3.04 -3.74 -58.76
CA GLN A 410 -3.18 -3.73 -60.20
C GLN A 410 -2.60 -4.90 -61.01
N GLY A 411 -3.55 -5.64 -61.49
CA GLY A 411 -3.36 -6.61 -62.56
C GLY A 411 -4.61 -7.39 -62.91
N THR A 412 -5.69 -6.72 -63.27
CA THR A 412 -6.76 -7.38 -64.07
C THR A 412 -7.36 -6.36 -65.00
N GLN A 413 -6.78 -6.26 -66.18
CA GLN A 413 -7.48 -5.93 -67.43
C GLN A 413 -7.07 -6.97 -68.45
N GLY A 414 -8.05 -7.75 -68.92
CA GLY A 414 -8.01 -8.74 -69.97
C GLY A 414 -9.31 -9.47 -70.02
#